data_966377aeaa9ab1d967ed61a64007b470
#
_entry.id   966377aeaa9ab1d967ed61a64007b470
#
_cell.length_a   1.000
_cell.length_b   1.000
_cell.length_c   1.000
_cell.angle_alpha   90.00
_cell.angle_beta   90.00
_cell.angle_gamma   90.00
#
_symmetry.space_group_name_H-M   'P 1'
#
loop_
_entity.id
_entity.type
_entity.pdbx_description
1 polymer ?
#
loop_
_entity_poly.entity_id
_entity_poly.type
_entity_poly.pdbx_seq_one_letter_code
_entity_poly.pdbx_strand_id
1 'polypeptide(L)'
;MKRLQICLFIFCSVCFLACNNRENYEIEEKGYNDNQQDIGQYEQKHPAKFLIVSAQDRKNVFGQTVVKGNIGNTAKVITFKDVELKLRFYSKTGTLLEEDIETIFETIAPGGTKKFKSKLFARKESDSVSIEVISAKYD
;
A
#
# COMPACT_ATOMS: atom_id res chain seq x y z
N MET A 1 -13.17 7.02 78.00
CA MET A 1 -12.79 7.60 76.68
C MET A 1 -11.45 7.03 76.17
N LYS A 2 -11.29 5.69 76.10
CA LYS A 2 -10.07 5.04 75.61
C LYS A 2 -10.34 3.86 74.66
N ARG A 3 -11.53 3.74 74.12
CA ARG A 3 -11.91 2.61 73.20
C ARG A 3 -12.25 3.06 71.77
N LEU A 4 -12.08 4.34 71.42
CA LEU A 4 -12.43 4.90 70.14
C LEU A 4 -11.23 5.13 69.17
N GLN A 5 -10.00 4.88 69.66
CA GLN A 5 -8.78 5.10 68.83
C GLN A 5 -8.18 3.85 68.17
N ILE A 6 -8.72 2.65 68.43
CA ILE A 6 -8.16 1.41 67.90
C ILE A 6 -8.78 1.02 66.58
N CYS A 7 -9.95 1.56 66.20
CA CYS A 7 -10.60 1.23 64.94
C CYS A 7 -10.07 2.02 63.72
N LEU A 8 -9.23 3.05 63.89
CA LEU A 8 -8.75 3.90 62.81
C LEU A 8 -7.44 3.41 62.14
N PHE A 9 -6.76 2.43 62.75
CA PHE A 9 -5.48 1.93 62.23
C PHE A 9 -5.57 0.63 61.45
N ILE A 10 -6.73 0.00 61.37
CA ILE A 10 -6.90 -1.30 60.63
C ILE A 10 -7.41 -1.07 59.20
N PHE A 11 -7.83 0.15 58.79
CA PHE A 11 -8.40 0.42 57.48
C PHE A 11 -7.38 0.89 56.41
N CYS A 12 -6.10 1.00 56.78
CA CYS A 12 -5.08 1.52 55.86
C CYS A 12 -4.11 0.44 55.31
N SER A 13 -4.36 -0.87 55.56
CA SER A 13 -3.43 -1.94 55.17
C SER A 13 -3.93 -2.84 54.03
N VAL A 14 -5.02 -2.50 53.33
CA VAL A 14 -5.59 -3.35 52.25
C VAL A 14 -5.46 -2.75 50.86
N CYS A 15 -4.80 -1.60 50.67
CA CYS A 15 -4.71 -0.91 49.37
C CYS A 15 -3.41 -1.18 48.57
N PHE A 16 -2.62 -2.23 48.87
CA PHE A 16 -1.40 -2.53 48.11
C PHE A 16 -1.41 -3.89 47.38
N LEU A 17 -2.57 -4.38 46.95
CA LEU A 17 -2.66 -5.53 46.08
C LEU A 17 -3.53 -5.16 44.86
N ALA A 18 -3.15 -4.13 44.12
CA ALA A 18 -3.75 -3.88 42.82
C ALA A 18 -2.67 -3.41 41.86
N CYS A 19 -2.62 -4.12 40.77
CA CYS A 19 -1.91 -3.84 39.53
C CYS A 19 -0.53 -4.49 39.36
N ASN A 20 -0.55 -5.79 39.15
CA ASN A 20 0.45 -6.39 38.30
C ASN A 20 -0.21 -6.79 36.97
N ASN A 21 -0.61 -5.75 36.20
CA ASN A 21 -1.25 -5.94 34.89
C ASN A 21 -0.24 -5.60 33.78
N ARG A 22 1.04 -6.03 33.94
CA ARG A 22 2.07 -5.86 32.93
C ARG A 22 2.09 -6.97 31.86
N GLU A 23 1.45 -8.11 32.15
CA GLU A 23 1.49 -9.25 31.24
C GLU A 23 0.52 -9.10 30.03
N ASN A 24 -0.54 -8.30 30.14
CA ASN A 24 -1.51 -8.17 29.04
C ASN A 24 -1.08 -7.23 27.91
N TYR A 25 -0.20 -6.28 28.19
CA TYR A 25 0.27 -5.35 27.14
C TYR A 25 1.28 -5.98 26.17
N GLU A 26 2.12 -6.88 26.66
CA GLU A 26 3.09 -7.57 25.82
C GLU A 26 2.43 -8.59 24.87
N ILE A 27 1.32 -9.20 25.30
CA ILE A 27 0.58 -10.18 24.49
C ILE A 27 -0.18 -9.47 23.35
N GLU A 28 -0.81 -8.32 23.62
CA GLU A 28 -1.51 -7.55 22.58
C GLU A 28 -0.54 -6.93 21.57
N GLU A 29 0.59 -6.41 22.05
CA GLU A 29 1.61 -5.81 21.18
C GLU A 29 2.29 -6.86 20.30
N LYS A 30 2.57 -8.05 20.85
CA LYS A 30 3.14 -9.16 20.08
C LYS A 30 2.16 -9.70 19.03
N GLY A 31 0.89 -9.89 19.39
CA GLY A 31 -0.15 -10.32 18.44
C GLY A 31 -0.41 -9.29 17.34
N TYR A 32 -0.34 -8.00 17.64
CA TYR A 32 -0.47 -6.94 16.65
C TYR A 32 0.72 -6.91 15.67
N ASN A 33 1.94 -7.05 16.18
CA ASN A 33 3.16 -7.09 15.37
C ASN A 33 3.22 -8.34 14.48
N ASP A 34 2.82 -9.51 14.97
CA ASP A 34 2.77 -10.74 14.19
C ASP A 34 1.76 -10.62 13.04
N ASN A 35 0.58 -10.03 13.28
CA ASN A 35 -0.42 -9.76 12.24
C ASN A 35 0.08 -8.75 11.20
N GLN A 36 0.84 -7.73 11.58
CA GLN A 36 1.43 -6.77 10.64
C GLN A 36 2.51 -7.41 9.77
N GLN A 37 3.32 -8.31 10.31
CA GLN A 37 4.33 -9.03 9.54
C GLN A 37 3.68 -9.94 8.49
N ASP A 38 2.60 -10.62 8.84
CA ASP A 38 1.85 -11.47 7.91
C ASP A 38 1.20 -10.64 6.79
N ILE A 39 0.56 -9.50 7.13
CA ILE A 39 -0.01 -8.55 6.16
C ILE A 39 1.08 -8.02 5.24
N GLY A 40 2.23 -7.59 5.78
CA GLY A 40 3.33 -7.08 4.99
C GLY A 40 3.89 -8.10 4.00
N GLN A 41 4.06 -9.35 4.42
CA GLN A 41 4.51 -10.43 3.54
C GLN A 41 3.51 -10.71 2.42
N TYR A 42 2.22 -10.65 2.72
CA TYR A 42 1.19 -10.83 1.71
C TYR A 42 1.19 -9.69 0.68
N GLU A 43 1.31 -8.45 1.14
CA GLU A 43 1.39 -7.27 0.28
C GLU A 43 2.61 -7.31 -0.63
N GLN A 44 3.79 -7.68 -0.10
CA GLN A 44 5.04 -7.86 -0.86
C GLN A 44 4.90 -8.87 -2.01
N LYS A 45 4.23 -10.00 -1.74
CA LYS A 45 4.05 -11.07 -2.73
C LYS A 45 3.01 -10.74 -3.81
N HIS A 46 2.14 -9.76 -3.58
CA HIS A 46 1.02 -9.46 -4.45
C HIS A 46 0.89 -7.98 -4.81
N PRO A 47 1.96 -7.30 -5.30
CA PRO A 47 1.93 -5.87 -5.56
C PRO A 47 0.78 -5.45 -6.50
N ALA A 48 0.47 -6.26 -7.52
CA ALA A 48 -0.61 -5.99 -8.47
C ALA A 48 -2.01 -5.92 -7.83
N LYS A 49 -2.20 -6.47 -6.62
CA LYS A 49 -3.48 -6.35 -5.88
C LYS A 49 -3.62 -5.02 -5.15
N PHE A 50 -2.51 -4.38 -4.83
CA PHE A 50 -2.46 -3.18 -4.00
C PHE A 50 -2.12 -1.91 -4.78
N LEU A 51 -1.54 -2.06 -5.98
CA LEU A 51 -1.23 -0.93 -6.85
C LEU A 51 -2.36 -0.74 -7.87
N ILE A 52 -3.09 0.36 -7.72
CA ILE A 52 -4.19 0.74 -8.60
C ILE A 52 -3.71 1.77 -9.60
N VAL A 53 -3.84 1.46 -10.88
CA VAL A 53 -3.49 2.37 -11.97
C VAL A 53 -4.76 2.97 -12.55
N SER A 54 -4.78 4.29 -12.64
CA SER A 54 -5.79 5.07 -13.37
C SER A 54 -5.08 5.92 -14.40
N ALA A 55 -5.34 5.67 -15.67
CA ALA A 55 -4.64 6.35 -16.76
C ALA A 55 -5.56 6.73 -17.91
N GLN A 56 -5.11 7.71 -18.69
CA GLN A 56 -5.73 8.16 -19.92
C GLN A 56 -4.68 8.20 -21.02
N ASP A 57 -5.05 7.79 -22.18
CA ASP A 57 -4.25 7.94 -23.39
C ASP A 57 -4.63 9.22 -24.12
N ARG A 58 -3.65 9.83 -24.77
CA ARG A 58 -3.83 11.02 -25.61
C ARG A 58 -2.91 10.95 -26.82
N LYS A 59 -3.39 11.44 -27.96
CA LYS A 59 -2.53 11.63 -29.11
C LYS A 59 -1.65 12.89 -28.91
N ASN A 60 -0.37 12.77 -29.21
CA ASN A 60 0.54 13.90 -29.28
C ASN A 60 0.43 14.59 -30.67
N VAL A 61 1.18 15.67 -30.86
CA VAL A 61 1.20 16.44 -32.13
C VAL A 61 1.66 15.63 -33.35
N PHE A 62 2.35 14.51 -33.14
CA PHE A 62 2.79 13.59 -34.17
C PHE A 62 1.81 12.42 -34.40
N GLY A 63 0.66 12.43 -33.72
CA GLY A 63 -0.36 11.38 -33.80
C GLY A 63 -0.02 10.10 -33.04
N GLN A 64 1.02 10.11 -32.22
CA GLN A 64 1.40 8.96 -31.37
C GLN A 64 0.62 8.98 -30.06
N THR A 65 0.31 7.83 -29.53
CA THR A 65 -0.37 7.68 -28.23
C THR A 65 0.62 7.86 -27.07
N VAL A 66 0.25 8.72 -26.13
CA VAL A 66 0.98 8.94 -24.87
C VAL A 66 0.05 8.63 -23.71
N VAL A 67 0.50 7.78 -22.80
CA VAL A 67 -0.26 7.41 -21.61
C VAL A 67 0.17 8.28 -20.44
N LYS A 68 -0.80 8.84 -19.72
CA LYS A 68 -0.60 9.59 -18.48
C LYS A 68 -1.58 9.11 -17.45
N GLY A 69 -1.14 9.00 -16.21
CA GLY A 69 -2.01 8.51 -15.16
C GLY A 69 -1.46 8.71 -13.75
N ASN A 70 -2.12 8.02 -12.84
CA ASN A 70 -1.75 7.94 -11.44
C ASN A 70 -1.62 6.47 -11.05
N ILE A 71 -0.69 6.20 -10.14
CA ILE A 71 -0.55 4.92 -9.46
C ILE A 71 -0.81 5.17 -7.98
N GLY A 72 -1.82 4.52 -7.42
CA GLY A 72 -2.14 4.55 -5.99
C GLY A 72 -1.71 3.26 -5.31
N ASN A 73 -1.18 3.37 -4.10
CA ASN A 73 -0.85 2.24 -3.24
C ASN A 73 -1.93 2.08 -2.17
N THR A 74 -2.68 0.99 -2.21
CA THR A 74 -3.74 0.64 -1.24
C THR A 74 -3.25 -0.33 -0.16
N ALA A 75 -1.97 -0.69 -0.16
CA ALA A 75 -1.35 -1.48 0.91
C ALA A 75 -1.43 -0.73 2.24
N LYS A 76 -1.41 -1.45 3.34
CA LYS A 76 -1.46 -0.90 4.69
C LYS A 76 -0.08 -0.65 5.28
N VAL A 77 0.89 -1.48 4.89
CA VAL A 77 2.21 -1.54 5.51
C VAL A 77 3.32 -1.24 4.50
N ILE A 78 3.21 -1.80 3.29
CA ILE A 78 4.33 -1.82 2.34
C ILE A 78 4.38 -0.56 1.47
N THR A 79 5.56 0.03 1.43
CA THR A 79 5.94 1.07 0.46
C THR A 79 6.46 0.38 -0.79
N PHE A 80 5.82 0.63 -1.94
CA PHE A 80 6.27 0.13 -3.23
C PHE A 80 7.15 1.15 -3.96
N LYS A 81 8.07 0.64 -4.78
CA LYS A 81 8.94 1.42 -5.66
C LYS A 81 9.25 0.64 -6.94
N ASP A 82 9.79 1.31 -7.93
CA ASP A 82 10.17 0.72 -9.22
C ASP A 82 9.02 -0.14 -9.79
N VAL A 83 7.83 0.47 -9.94
CA VAL A 83 6.63 -0.22 -10.40
C VAL A 83 6.72 -0.49 -11.89
N GLU A 84 6.64 -1.76 -12.28
CA GLU A 84 6.63 -2.17 -13.69
C GLU A 84 5.20 -2.25 -14.22
N LEU A 85 4.93 -1.48 -15.26
CA LEU A 85 3.67 -1.44 -15.99
C LEU A 85 3.82 -2.08 -17.35
N LYS A 86 2.91 -3.00 -17.67
CA LYS A 86 2.75 -3.54 -19.01
C LYS A 86 1.70 -2.72 -19.75
N LEU A 87 2.07 -2.17 -20.88
CA LEU A 87 1.24 -1.36 -21.77
C LEU A 87 0.95 -2.18 -23.03
N ARG A 88 -0.34 -2.41 -23.33
CA ARG A 88 -0.75 -3.09 -24.57
C ARG A 88 -1.58 -2.14 -25.41
N PHE A 89 -1.16 -1.92 -26.65
CA PHE A 89 -1.77 -1.01 -27.60
C PHE A 89 -2.57 -1.78 -28.64
N TYR A 90 -3.82 -1.37 -28.84
CA TYR A 90 -4.76 -2.07 -29.71
C TYR A 90 -5.23 -1.18 -30.86
N SER A 91 -5.52 -1.80 -32.02
CA SER A 91 -6.19 -1.16 -33.15
C SER A 91 -7.68 -0.94 -32.85
N LYS A 92 -8.37 -0.21 -33.73
CA LYS A 92 -9.84 -0.05 -33.70
C LYS A 92 -10.61 -1.36 -33.75
N THR A 93 -10.01 -2.41 -34.31
CA THR A 93 -10.61 -3.74 -34.40
C THR A 93 -10.25 -4.65 -33.24
N GLY A 94 -9.54 -4.12 -32.22
CA GLY A 94 -9.11 -4.87 -31.04
C GLY A 94 -7.88 -5.75 -31.26
N THR A 95 -7.18 -5.61 -32.39
CA THR A 95 -5.94 -6.35 -32.63
C THR A 95 -4.80 -5.75 -31.84
N LEU A 96 -4.04 -6.59 -31.12
CA LEU A 96 -2.83 -6.17 -30.40
C LEU A 96 -1.77 -5.72 -31.41
N LEU A 97 -1.34 -4.48 -31.30
CA LEU A 97 -0.34 -3.87 -32.17
C LEU A 97 1.06 -3.88 -31.57
N GLU A 98 1.13 -3.64 -30.25
CA GLU A 98 2.39 -3.46 -29.55
C GLU A 98 2.20 -3.77 -28.05
N GLU A 99 3.22 -4.35 -27.44
CA GLU A 99 3.30 -4.55 -25.99
C GLU A 99 4.65 -4.01 -25.50
N ASP A 100 4.62 -3.19 -24.46
CA ASP A 100 5.80 -2.58 -23.86
C ASP A 100 5.75 -2.69 -22.34
N ILE A 101 6.95 -2.70 -21.71
CA ILE A 101 7.08 -2.65 -20.26
C ILE A 101 7.79 -1.35 -19.89
N GLU A 102 7.18 -0.58 -19.01
CA GLU A 102 7.74 0.66 -18.49
C GLU A 102 7.88 0.60 -16.97
N THR A 103 9.06 0.95 -16.46
CA THR A 103 9.31 1.06 -15.03
C THR A 103 9.12 2.50 -14.56
N ILE A 104 8.27 2.67 -13.57
CA ILE A 104 8.02 3.96 -12.91
C ILE A 104 8.89 4.02 -11.66
N PHE A 105 9.96 4.82 -11.73
CA PHE A 105 10.96 4.99 -10.67
C PHE A 105 10.47 5.99 -9.60
N GLU A 106 9.32 5.68 -8.98
CA GLU A 106 8.71 6.48 -7.93
C GLU A 106 8.49 5.61 -6.69
N THR A 107 8.64 6.22 -5.51
CA THR A 107 8.31 5.58 -4.23
C THR A 107 6.88 5.95 -3.85
N ILE A 108 6.05 4.96 -3.56
CA ILE A 108 4.63 5.10 -3.25
C ILE A 108 4.35 4.50 -1.88
N ALA A 109 4.26 5.35 -0.86
CA ALA A 109 3.93 4.95 0.50
C ALA A 109 2.48 4.41 0.60
N PRO A 110 2.13 3.63 1.64
CA PRO A 110 0.75 3.23 1.91
C PRO A 110 -0.23 4.39 1.86
N GLY A 111 -1.33 4.24 1.12
CA GLY A 111 -2.31 5.29 0.87
C GLY A 111 -1.85 6.41 -0.07
N GLY A 112 -0.59 6.39 -0.51
CA GLY A 112 -0.02 7.40 -1.40
C GLY A 112 -0.42 7.23 -2.86
N THR A 113 -0.26 8.31 -3.64
CA THR A 113 -0.50 8.31 -5.09
C THR A 113 0.60 9.08 -5.80
N LYS A 114 1.09 8.56 -6.92
CA LYS A 114 2.08 9.21 -7.77
C LYS A 114 1.58 9.34 -9.21
N LYS A 115 1.95 10.43 -9.86
CA LYS A 115 1.66 10.66 -11.28
C LYS A 115 2.75 10.03 -12.13
N PHE A 116 2.35 9.46 -13.25
CA PHE A 116 3.29 8.99 -14.27
C PHE A 116 2.90 9.46 -15.65
N LYS A 117 3.87 9.44 -16.53
CA LYS A 117 3.69 9.66 -17.96
C LYS A 117 4.60 8.67 -18.69
N SER A 118 4.00 7.88 -19.56
CA SER A 118 4.75 6.95 -20.38
C SER A 118 5.80 7.68 -21.24
N LYS A 119 7.01 7.12 -21.28
CA LYS A 119 8.07 7.54 -22.18
C LYS A 119 7.96 6.85 -23.54
N LEU A 120 7.20 5.78 -23.59
CA LEU A 120 6.98 4.98 -24.78
C LEU A 120 5.86 5.61 -25.62
N PHE A 121 6.07 5.64 -26.92
CA PHE A 121 5.12 6.17 -27.89
C PHE A 121 4.63 5.02 -28.74
N ALA A 122 3.36 4.71 -28.61
CA ALA A 122 2.72 3.69 -29.43
C ALA A 122 2.66 4.12 -30.90
N ARG A 123 2.42 3.16 -31.76
CA ARG A 123 2.17 3.41 -33.19
C ARG A 123 0.99 4.35 -33.39
N LYS A 124 1.02 5.13 -34.47
CA LYS A 124 -0.04 6.10 -34.82
C LYS A 124 -1.42 5.46 -34.94
N GLU A 125 -1.47 4.18 -35.29
CA GLU A 125 -2.69 3.41 -35.52
C GLU A 125 -3.35 2.89 -34.25
N SER A 126 -2.73 3.04 -33.06
CA SER A 126 -3.33 2.59 -31.83
C SER A 126 -4.59 3.42 -31.50
N ASP A 127 -5.65 2.73 -31.11
CA ASP A 127 -6.94 3.30 -30.76
C ASP A 127 -7.19 3.25 -29.26
N SER A 128 -6.76 2.19 -28.61
CA SER A 128 -6.90 2.00 -27.16
C SER A 128 -5.65 1.38 -26.53
N VAL A 129 -5.51 1.58 -25.22
CA VAL A 129 -4.39 1.06 -24.43
C VAL A 129 -4.93 0.36 -23.18
N SER A 130 -4.47 -0.86 -22.92
CA SER A 130 -4.63 -1.49 -21.60
C SER A 130 -3.34 -1.39 -20.79
N ILE A 131 -3.49 -1.26 -19.47
CA ILE A 131 -2.38 -1.10 -18.54
C ILE A 131 -2.54 -2.10 -17.41
N GLU A 132 -1.45 -2.79 -17.09
CA GLU A 132 -1.41 -3.79 -16.04
C GLU A 132 -0.14 -3.60 -15.19
N VAL A 133 -0.27 -3.69 -13.87
CA VAL A 133 0.89 -3.79 -12.97
C VAL A 133 1.39 -5.22 -13.00
N ILE A 134 2.64 -5.44 -13.37
CA ILE A 134 3.25 -6.78 -13.42
C ILE A 134 4.16 -7.06 -12.24
N SER A 135 4.87 -6.04 -11.76
CA SER A 135 5.74 -6.17 -10.58
C SER A 135 5.96 -4.84 -9.90
N ALA A 136 6.48 -4.88 -8.69
CA ALA A 136 7.03 -3.73 -7.98
C ALA A 136 8.07 -4.21 -6.96
N LYS A 137 9.10 -3.40 -6.71
CA LYS A 137 9.97 -3.57 -5.56
C LYS A 137 9.35 -2.92 -4.33
N TYR A 138 9.87 -3.24 -3.18
CA TYR A 138 9.42 -2.68 -1.90
C TYR A 138 10.59 -2.29 -1.01
N ASP A 139 10.33 -1.44 -0.04
CA ASP A 139 11.26 -1.08 1.05
C ASP A 139 10.92 -1.84 2.31
#